data_fea85de1b637ed7f03358aeb41c80c1e
#
_entry.id   fea85de1b637ed7f03358aeb41c80c1e
#
_cell.length_a   1.000
_cell.length_b   1.000
_cell.length_c   1.000
_cell.angle_alpha   90.00
_cell.angle_beta   90.00
_cell.angle_gamma   90.00
#
_symmetry.space_group_name_H-M   'P 1'
#
loop_
_entity.id
_entity.type
_entity.pdbx_description
1 polymer ?
#
loop_
_entity_poly.entity_id
_entity_poly.type
_entity_poly.pdbx_seq_one_letter_code
_entity_poly.pdbx_strand_id
1 'polypeptide(L)'
;MNGVINEIEPTGQEAADRRHPPVINRVQFPSAGHDEIKVGEMLFEGSRENASHQATYGATKAAEATKKTLTGTGDGTATAFNFDFGEVVPGSVKIVTNDSTAKEVTDNGDGTLGGESESGTGTVDYATGHISVTFTAAPANTKTVTATAIPGAGFVGIANDALDASEDDGVNVVLHGTICEGIAKYNGSAASEEQLKFLSRHGIW
;
A
#
# COMPACT_ATOMS: atom_id res chain seq x y z
N MET A 1 38.13 -11.34 32.13
CA MET A 1 37.73 -12.07 30.89
C MET A 1 36.71 -11.17 30.19
N ASN A 2 37.12 -10.52 29.10
CA ASN A 2 36.20 -9.77 28.25
C ASN A 2 35.54 -10.79 27.31
N GLY A 3 34.26 -11.08 27.55
CA GLY A 3 33.47 -11.88 26.62
C GLY A 3 33.33 -11.10 25.33
N VAL A 4 33.94 -11.58 24.28
CA VAL A 4 33.66 -11.14 22.91
C VAL A 4 32.23 -11.61 22.63
N ILE A 5 31.29 -10.66 22.56
CA ILE A 5 29.98 -10.95 21.96
C ILE A 5 30.29 -11.23 20.51
N ASN A 6 30.10 -12.50 20.09
CA ASN A 6 30.18 -12.86 18.69
C ASN A 6 29.27 -11.92 17.92
N GLU A 7 29.87 -11.14 17.04
CA GLU A 7 29.17 -10.37 16.03
C GLU A 7 28.46 -11.40 15.14
N ILE A 8 27.14 -11.48 15.28
CA ILE A 8 26.32 -12.32 14.39
C ILE A 8 26.39 -11.62 13.04
N GLU A 9 27.19 -12.13 12.14
CA GLU A 9 27.16 -11.74 10.74
C GLU A 9 25.73 -12.05 10.23
N PRO A 10 24.95 -11.05 9.80
CA PRO A 10 23.64 -11.32 9.24
C PRO A 10 23.81 -12.13 7.96
N THR A 11 23.30 -13.35 7.97
CA THR A 11 23.41 -14.29 6.81
C THR A 11 22.40 -13.97 5.71
N GLY A 12 21.68 -12.86 5.81
CA GLY A 12 20.65 -12.43 4.87
C GLY A 12 20.68 -10.93 4.62
N GLN A 13 19.99 -10.49 3.57
CA GLN A 13 19.75 -9.07 3.29
C GLN A 13 18.70 -8.55 4.28
N GLU A 14 19.06 -7.52 5.04
CA GLU A 14 18.14 -6.81 5.94
C GLU A 14 17.75 -5.46 5.31
N ALA A 15 16.52 -5.02 5.54
CA ALA A 15 16.05 -3.71 5.10
C ALA A 15 16.59 -2.58 6.00
N ALA A 16 16.77 -2.85 7.30
CA ALA A 16 17.21 -1.85 8.27
C ALA A 16 18.66 -1.40 8.03
N ASP A 17 18.86 -0.09 7.97
CA ASP A 17 20.19 0.52 7.98
C ASP A 17 20.56 0.87 9.43
N ARG A 18 21.69 0.36 9.91
CA ARG A 18 22.14 0.54 11.30
C ARG A 18 22.72 1.92 11.62
N ARG A 19 22.75 2.85 10.67
CA ARG A 19 23.18 4.24 10.90
C ARG A 19 22.26 5.00 11.85
N HIS A 20 20.97 4.66 11.86
CA HIS A 20 20.00 5.06 12.87
C HIS A 20 19.40 3.81 13.49
N PRO A 21 19.35 3.68 14.84
CA PRO A 21 18.74 2.51 15.45
C PRO A 21 17.28 2.37 15.00
N PRO A 22 16.94 1.37 14.20
CA PRO A 22 15.57 1.19 13.75
C PRO A 22 14.69 0.66 14.88
N VAL A 23 13.44 1.07 14.91
CA VAL A 23 12.42 0.42 15.72
C VAL A 23 11.89 -0.75 14.91
N ILE A 24 12.19 -1.96 15.36
CA ILE A 24 11.78 -3.20 14.72
C ILE A 24 10.77 -3.93 15.63
N ASN A 25 9.69 -4.40 15.05
CA ASN A 25 8.72 -5.25 15.74
C ASN A 25 8.43 -6.49 14.91
N ARG A 26 8.05 -7.58 15.57
CA ARG A 26 7.63 -8.80 14.90
C ARG A 26 6.13 -8.78 14.64
N VAL A 27 5.75 -8.94 13.39
CA VAL A 27 4.36 -8.99 12.96
C VAL A 27 4.04 -10.41 12.50
N GLN A 28 2.96 -10.98 13.01
CA GLN A 28 2.50 -12.31 12.64
C GLN A 28 1.67 -12.27 11.36
N PHE A 29 1.87 -13.24 10.49
CA PHE A 29 1.04 -13.48 9.32
C PHE A 29 0.08 -14.64 9.59
N PRO A 30 -1.17 -14.59 9.06
CA PRO A 30 -2.09 -15.71 9.19
C PRO A 30 -1.54 -16.94 8.45
N SER A 31 -1.76 -18.09 9.02
CA SER A 31 -1.19 -19.39 8.69
C SER A 31 -1.56 -19.98 7.32
N ALA A 32 -2.38 -19.34 6.53
CA ALA A 32 -2.73 -19.84 5.21
C ALA A 32 -3.12 -18.69 4.28
N GLY A 33 -2.53 -18.69 3.09
CA GLY A 33 -3.00 -17.86 1.99
C GLY A 33 -2.34 -16.48 1.88
N HIS A 34 -1.23 -16.21 2.56
CA HIS A 34 -0.42 -15.04 2.23
C HIS A 34 0.57 -15.38 1.11
N ASP A 35 0.85 -14.40 0.27
CA ASP A 35 1.93 -14.48 -0.70
C ASP A 35 3.31 -14.39 -0.02
N GLU A 36 4.36 -14.85 -0.73
CA GLU A 36 5.75 -14.62 -0.33
C GLU A 36 6.01 -13.14 0.01
N ILE A 37 6.57 -12.88 1.19
CA ILE A 37 7.03 -11.54 1.60
C ILE A 37 8.53 -11.46 1.34
N LYS A 38 8.94 -10.43 0.62
CA LYS A 38 10.36 -10.17 0.32
C LYS A 38 10.92 -9.09 1.23
N VAL A 39 12.22 -9.16 1.51
CA VAL A 39 12.93 -8.08 2.20
C VAL A 39 12.67 -6.76 1.49
N GLY A 40 12.33 -5.73 2.26
CA GLY A 40 12.02 -4.39 1.75
C GLY A 40 10.56 -4.18 1.34
N GLU A 41 9.70 -5.19 1.41
CA GLU A 41 8.27 -5.05 1.05
C GLU A 41 7.54 -4.12 2.01
N MET A 42 6.78 -3.18 1.47
CA MET A 42 5.85 -2.34 2.22
C MET A 42 4.66 -3.17 2.68
N LEU A 43 4.38 -3.15 3.98
CA LEU A 43 3.33 -3.95 4.62
C LEU A 43 2.19 -3.06 5.12
N PHE A 44 0.97 -3.57 5.00
CA PHE A 44 -0.28 -2.87 5.31
C PHE A 44 -1.19 -3.73 6.17
N GLU A 45 -2.18 -3.13 6.82
CA GLU A 45 -3.24 -3.86 7.49
C GLU A 45 -4.03 -4.69 6.48
N GLY A 46 -4.08 -6.00 6.70
CA GLY A 46 -4.90 -6.94 5.93
C GLY A 46 -6.37 -6.95 6.37
N SER A 47 -7.25 -7.49 5.53
CA SER A 47 -8.62 -7.77 5.96
C SER A 47 -8.62 -8.81 7.08
N ARG A 48 -9.25 -8.48 8.22
CA ARG A 48 -9.40 -9.41 9.34
C ARG A 48 -10.46 -10.44 8.98
N GLU A 49 -10.07 -11.59 8.46
CA GLU A 49 -10.90 -12.78 8.52
C GLU A 49 -10.65 -13.49 9.83
N ASN A 50 -11.66 -13.53 10.70
CA ASN A 50 -11.80 -14.18 12.01
C ASN A 50 -11.49 -13.32 13.24
N ALA A 51 -12.59 -12.81 13.81
CA ALA A 51 -12.68 -12.09 15.09
C ALA A 51 -12.38 -12.94 16.35
N SER A 52 -11.80 -14.13 16.25
CA SER A 52 -11.61 -15.05 17.39
C SER A 52 -10.19 -15.16 17.93
N HIS A 53 -9.20 -14.48 17.35
CA HIS A 53 -7.84 -14.42 17.90
C HIS A 53 -7.48 -13.00 18.30
N GLN A 54 -7.11 -12.84 19.57
CA GLN A 54 -6.64 -11.60 20.17
C GLN A 54 -5.57 -10.94 19.29
N ALA A 55 -5.85 -9.67 18.88
CA ALA A 55 -4.90 -8.61 18.50
C ALA A 55 -3.58 -9.04 17.84
N THR A 56 -3.62 -9.92 16.87
CA THR A 56 -2.51 -10.12 15.96
C THR A 56 -2.76 -9.19 14.78
N TYR A 57 -1.95 -8.15 14.61
CA TYR A 57 -2.00 -7.30 13.44
C TYR A 57 -1.63 -8.18 12.24
N GLY A 58 -2.62 -8.58 11.45
CA GLY A 58 -2.38 -9.21 10.18
C GLY A 58 -1.80 -8.16 9.24
N ALA A 59 -0.50 -8.22 8.98
CA ALA A 59 0.11 -7.43 7.91
C ALA A 59 0.00 -8.19 6.60
N THR A 60 -0.07 -7.47 5.49
CA THR A 60 -0.18 -8.04 4.16
C THR A 60 0.49 -7.11 3.13
N LYS A 61 0.73 -7.61 1.92
CA LYS A 61 1.17 -6.77 0.79
C LYS A 61 0.04 -5.84 0.34
N ALA A 62 0.39 -4.80 -0.41
CA ALA A 62 -0.57 -3.80 -0.89
C ALA A 62 -1.71 -4.41 -1.72
N ALA A 63 -1.48 -5.49 -2.45
CA ALA A 63 -2.51 -6.17 -3.24
C ALA A 63 -3.69 -6.65 -2.39
N GLU A 64 -3.41 -7.15 -1.17
CA GLU A 64 -4.36 -7.76 -0.23
C GLU A 64 -4.76 -6.81 0.91
N ALA A 65 -4.21 -5.59 0.94
CA ALA A 65 -4.47 -4.60 1.97
C ALA A 65 -5.94 -4.19 2.03
N THR A 66 -6.40 -3.85 3.22
CA THR A 66 -7.75 -3.30 3.42
C THR A 66 -7.90 -1.98 2.68
N LYS A 67 -8.86 -1.91 1.77
CA LYS A 67 -9.13 -0.71 0.96
C LYS A 67 -10.34 0.05 1.50
N LYS A 68 -10.21 1.37 1.55
CA LYS A 68 -11.34 2.28 1.75
C LYS A 68 -12.06 2.48 0.42
N THR A 69 -13.37 2.55 0.45
CA THR A 69 -14.23 2.75 -0.73
C THR A 69 -15.08 3.99 -0.56
N LEU A 70 -15.11 4.85 -1.57
CA LEU A 70 -16.02 5.98 -1.69
C LEU A 70 -16.82 5.85 -3.00
N THR A 71 -18.04 6.37 -3.01
CA THR A 71 -18.92 6.27 -4.17
C THR A 71 -19.49 7.64 -4.56
N GLY A 72 -19.61 7.85 -5.87
CA GLY A 72 -20.37 8.91 -6.50
C GLY A 72 -21.46 8.33 -7.39
N THR A 73 -22.36 9.17 -7.85
CA THR A 73 -23.45 8.76 -8.76
C THR A 73 -23.40 9.57 -10.05
N GLY A 74 -23.40 8.87 -11.19
CA GLY A 74 -23.50 9.46 -12.50
C GLY A 74 -24.91 10.08 -12.71
N ASP A 75 -24.94 11.20 -13.42
CA ASP A 75 -26.18 11.89 -13.83
C ASP A 75 -26.41 11.88 -15.36
N GLY A 76 -25.50 11.21 -16.10
CA GLY A 76 -25.52 11.16 -17.56
C GLY A 76 -24.91 12.41 -18.25
N THR A 77 -24.45 13.40 -17.48
CA THR A 77 -23.92 14.67 -18.03
C THR A 77 -22.56 15.05 -17.43
N ALA A 78 -22.38 14.87 -16.13
CA ALA A 78 -21.13 15.18 -15.43
C ALA A 78 -20.06 14.16 -15.77
N THR A 79 -18.88 14.63 -16.19
CA THR A 79 -17.71 13.80 -16.44
C THR A 79 -16.70 13.84 -15.31
N ALA A 80 -16.72 14.89 -14.46
CA ALA A 80 -15.76 15.12 -13.40
C ALA A 80 -16.31 14.66 -12.04
N PHE A 81 -15.47 13.96 -11.27
CA PHE A 81 -15.78 13.49 -9.91
C PHE A 81 -14.58 13.76 -9.01
N ASN A 82 -14.87 14.10 -7.75
CA ASN A 82 -13.86 14.29 -6.71
C ASN A 82 -14.16 13.37 -5.52
N PHE A 83 -13.08 12.87 -4.89
CA PHE A 83 -13.15 12.02 -3.71
C PHE A 83 -12.09 12.46 -2.70
N ASP A 84 -12.42 12.40 -1.41
CA ASP A 84 -11.53 12.77 -0.30
C ASP A 84 -11.34 11.56 0.63
N PHE A 85 -10.18 10.93 0.54
CA PHE A 85 -9.85 9.71 1.30
C PHE A 85 -9.17 9.98 2.64
N GLY A 86 -8.50 11.12 2.82
CA GLY A 86 -7.39 11.30 3.72
C GLY A 86 -6.11 10.74 3.09
N GLU A 87 -4.98 10.75 3.78
CA GLU A 87 -3.74 10.21 3.21
C GLU A 87 -3.94 8.82 2.59
N VAL A 88 -3.40 8.61 1.39
CA VAL A 88 -3.47 7.35 0.65
C VAL A 88 -2.09 6.89 0.18
N VAL A 89 -1.94 5.59 0.01
CA VAL A 89 -0.70 4.98 -0.48
C VAL A 89 -0.56 5.22 -2.00
N PRO A 90 0.58 5.76 -2.47
CA PRO A 90 0.82 5.96 -3.90
C PRO A 90 0.78 4.65 -4.69
N GLY A 91 0.08 4.66 -5.83
CA GLY A 91 -0.14 3.49 -6.67
C GLY A 91 -1.31 2.61 -6.23
N SER A 92 -2.13 3.06 -5.25
CA SER A 92 -3.23 2.24 -4.72
C SER A 92 -4.63 2.66 -5.19
N VAL A 93 -4.77 3.81 -5.82
CA VAL A 93 -6.08 4.34 -6.21
C VAL A 93 -6.60 3.64 -7.47
N LYS A 94 -7.86 3.23 -7.40
CA LYS A 94 -8.60 2.67 -8.54
C LYS A 94 -10.01 3.23 -8.56
N ILE A 95 -10.46 3.69 -9.72
CA ILE A 95 -11.79 4.25 -9.91
C ILE A 95 -12.49 3.48 -11.03
N VAL A 96 -13.71 3.00 -10.77
CA VAL A 96 -14.47 2.17 -11.71
C VAL A 96 -15.91 2.66 -11.77
N THR A 97 -16.49 2.69 -12.99
CA THR A 97 -17.94 2.91 -13.16
C THR A 97 -18.66 1.57 -13.36
N ASN A 98 -19.94 1.49 -12.96
CA ASN A 98 -20.76 0.32 -13.23
C ASN A 98 -21.68 0.51 -14.46
N ASP A 99 -21.21 1.28 -15.44
CA ASP A 99 -21.84 1.38 -16.75
C ASP A 99 -21.88 0.02 -17.47
N SER A 100 -22.68 -0.11 -18.54
CA SER A 100 -22.68 -1.28 -19.42
C SER A 100 -21.31 -1.52 -20.05
N THR A 101 -20.55 -0.45 -20.30
CA THR A 101 -19.12 -0.47 -20.61
C THR A 101 -18.41 0.22 -19.44
N ALA A 102 -17.91 -0.58 -18.51
CA ALA A 102 -17.23 -0.04 -17.33
C ALA A 102 -15.98 0.75 -17.75
N LYS A 103 -15.83 1.95 -17.17
CA LYS A 103 -14.62 2.75 -17.31
C LYS A 103 -13.75 2.53 -16.08
N GLU A 104 -12.48 2.33 -16.29
CA GLU A 104 -11.51 2.12 -15.24
C GLU A 104 -10.38 3.13 -15.36
N VAL A 105 -10.08 3.82 -14.26
CA VAL A 105 -8.96 4.76 -14.12
C VAL A 105 -8.13 4.34 -12.92
N THR A 106 -6.83 4.20 -13.11
CA THR A 106 -5.89 3.71 -12.11
C THR A 106 -4.79 4.72 -11.82
N ASP A 107 -4.19 4.58 -10.67
CA ASP A 107 -3.08 5.39 -10.19
C ASP A 107 -1.76 4.93 -10.81
N ASN A 108 -1.05 5.85 -11.45
CA ASN A 108 0.27 5.60 -12.04
C ASN A 108 1.41 5.63 -10.99
N GLY A 109 1.11 6.01 -9.74
CA GLY A 109 2.11 6.09 -8.66
C GLY A 109 2.96 7.34 -8.69
N ASP A 110 2.62 8.34 -9.51
CA ASP A 110 3.32 9.61 -9.69
C ASP A 110 2.45 10.86 -9.46
N GLY A 111 1.25 10.66 -8.89
CA GLY A 111 0.25 11.72 -8.68
C GLY A 111 -0.72 11.89 -9.85
N THR A 112 -0.53 11.16 -10.94
CA THR A 112 -1.46 11.15 -12.08
C THR A 112 -2.32 9.90 -12.09
N LEU A 113 -3.54 10.04 -12.60
CA LEU A 113 -4.44 8.93 -12.86
C LEU A 113 -4.63 8.75 -14.36
N GLY A 114 -4.61 7.49 -14.81
CA GLY A 114 -4.84 7.14 -16.22
C GLY A 114 -5.62 5.85 -16.33
N GLY A 115 -6.29 5.67 -17.48
CA GLY A 115 -6.99 4.44 -17.82
C GLY A 115 -6.58 3.95 -19.20
N GLU A 116 -6.92 2.70 -19.50
CA GLU A 116 -6.83 2.23 -20.87
C GLU A 116 -7.68 3.13 -21.77
N SER A 117 -7.23 3.29 -23.01
CA SER A 117 -7.72 4.29 -23.98
C SER A 117 -9.21 4.60 -23.83
N GLU A 118 -9.52 5.88 -23.58
CA GLU A 118 -10.88 6.47 -23.50
C GLU A 118 -11.61 6.37 -22.15
N SER A 119 -11.03 5.81 -21.09
CA SER A 119 -11.72 5.77 -19.78
C SER A 119 -11.72 7.13 -19.08
N GLY A 120 -10.58 7.82 -19.03
CA GLY A 120 -10.46 9.10 -18.37
C GLY A 120 -9.05 9.36 -17.85
N THR A 121 -8.88 10.53 -17.24
CA THR A 121 -7.62 10.96 -16.61
C THR A 121 -7.91 11.67 -15.30
N GLY A 122 -6.89 11.90 -14.48
CA GLY A 122 -7.07 12.62 -13.23
C GLY A 122 -5.77 12.86 -12.48
N THR A 123 -5.92 13.33 -11.26
CA THR A 123 -4.80 13.56 -10.33
C THR A 123 -5.15 13.06 -8.94
N VAL A 124 -4.13 12.72 -8.17
CA VAL A 124 -4.23 12.38 -6.75
C VAL A 124 -3.15 13.12 -5.97
N ASP A 125 -3.55 13.77 -4.88
CA ASP A 125 -2.65 14.24 -3.83
C ASP A 125 -2.59 13.16 -2.74
N TYR A 126 -1.50 12.45 -2.66
CA TYR A 126 -1.35 11.32 -1.72
C TYR A 126 -1.39 11.74 -0.26
N ALA A 127 -0.93 12.94 0.08
CA ALA A 127 -0.88 13.41 1.46
C ALA A 127 -2.25 13.78 2.01
N THR A 128 -3.11 14.34 1.16
CA THR A 128 -4.48 14.72 1.54
C THR A 128 -5.51 13.69 1.13
N GLY A 129 -5.17 12.81 0.16
CA GLY A 129 -6.07 11.86 -0.46
C GLY A 129 -7.15 12.53 -1.32
N HIS A 130 -6.91 13.77 -1.74
CA HIS A 130 -7.79 14.43 -2.69
C HIS A 130 -7.58 13.86 -4.09
N ILE A 131 -8.65 13.32 -4.66
CA ILE A 131 -8.65 12.70 -5.98
C ILE A 131 -9.60 13.47 -6.88
N SER A 132 -9.12 13.90 -8.05
CA SER A 132 -9.93 14.49 -9.11
C SER A 132 -9.83 13.60 -10.35
N VAL A 133 -10.94 13.11 -10.86
CA VAL A 133 -11.01 12.28 -12.07
C VAL A 133 -11.97 12.90 -13.07
N THR A 134 -11.60 12.87 -14.37
CA THR A 134 -12.46 13.28 -15.47
C THR A 134 -12.55 12.13 -16.48
N PHE A 135 -13.73 11.58 -16.64
CA PHE A 135 -14.02 10.56 -17.65
C PHE A 135 -14.17 11.18 -19.03
N THR A 136 -13.80 10.46 -20.06
CA THR A 136 -13.97 10.89 -21.47
C THR A 136 -15.45 10.99 -21.87
N ALA A 137 -16.30 10.19 -21.24
CA ALA A 137 -17.76 10.26 -21.40
C ALA A 137 -18.42 10.15 -20.03
N ALA A 138 -19.50 10.90 -19.82
CA ALA A 138 -20.24 10.89 -18.56
C ALA A 138 -20.71 9.49 -18.19
N PRO A 139 -20.55 9.06 -16.92
CA PRO A 139 -21.24 7.90 -16.40
C PRO A 139 -22.74 8.07 -16.54
N ALA A 140 -23.44 7.02 -16.99
CA ALA A 140 -24.86 7.09 -17.25
C ALA A 140 -25.66 7.43 -15.96
N ASN A 141 -26.85 7.97 -16.15
CA ASN A 141 -27.72 8.34 -15.04
C ASN A 141 -27.95 7.15 -14.08
N THR A 142 -27.87 7.38 -12.77
CA THR A 142 -28.00 6.39 -11.69
C THR A 142 -26.86 5.35 -11.61
N LYS A 143 -25.85 5.43 -12.44
CA LYS A 143 -24.68 4.53 -12.37
C LYS A 143 -23.71 4.97 -11.29
N THR A 144 -23.12 4.00 -10.61
CA THR A 144 -22.18 4.24 -9.53
C THR A 144 -20.79 4.47 -10.08
N VAL A 145 -20.11 5.48 -9.57
CA VAL A 145 -18.66 5.69 -9.69
C VAL A 145 -18.04 5.28 -8.36
N THR A 146 -17.24 4.23 -8.36
CA THR A 146 -16.61 3.68 -7.16
C THR A 146 -15.13 3.99 -7.18
N ALA A 147 -14.63 4.70 -6.18
CA ALA A 147 -13.21 4.93 -5.93
C ALA A 147 -12.75 4.08 -4.75
N THR A 148 -11.62 3.40 -4.91
CA THR A 148 -10.97 2.59 -3.86
C THR A 148 -9.52 2.98 -3.71
N ALA A 149 -9.01 3.00 -2.49
CA ALA A 149 -7.62 3.27 -2.18
C ALA A 149 -7.19 2.57 -0.88
N ILE A 150 -5.90 2.34 -0.70
CA ILE A 150 -5.31 1.91 0.58
C ILE A 150 -5.08 3.17 1.42
N PRO A 151 -5.72 3.30 2.62
CA PRO A 151 -5.47 4.43 3.51
C PRO A 151 -4.03 4.42 4.02
N GLY A 152 -3.40 5.60 4.13
CA GLY A 152 -2.06 5.73 4.72
C GLY A 152 -2.01 5.25 6.16
N ALA A 153 -3.09 5.43 6.92
CA ALA A 153 -3.21 4.92 8.30
C ALA A 153 -3.14 3.39 8.41
N GLY A 154 -3.35 2.67 7.31
CA GLY A 154 -3.18 1.22 7.25
C GLY A 154 -1.74 0.75 6.99
N PHE A 155 -0.77 1.66 6.85
CA PHE A 155 0.63 1.30 6.68
C PHE A 155 1.21 0.74 7.99
N VAL A 156 1.85 -0.43 7.92
CA VAL A 156 2.45 -1.10 9.08
C VAL A 156 3.95 -0.83 9.15
N GLY A 157 4.67 -0.94 8.04
CA GLY A 157 6.12 -0.75 7.99
C GLY A 157 6.76 -1.47 6.80
N ILE A 158 8.08 -1.69 6.89
CA ILE A 158 8.89 -2.36 5.86
C ILE A 158 9.37 -3.71 6.38
N ALA A 159 9.18 -4.78 5.63
CA ALA A 159 9.69 -6.11 5.95
C ALA A 159 11.22 -6.10 6.02
N ASN A 160 11.78 -6.47 7.20
CA ASN A 160 13.22 -6.53 7.43
C ASN A 160 13.81 -7.88 7.01
N ASP A 161 13.01 -8.92 7.01
CA ASP A 161 13.34 -10.28 6.56
C ASP A 161 12.28 -10.78 5.57
N ALA A 162 12.56 -11.91 4.93
CA ALA A 162 11.63 -12.56 4.03
C ALA A 162 10.79 -13.60 4.77
N LEU A 163 9.60 -13.91 4.23
CA LEU A 163 8.74 -15.00 4.67
C LEU A 163 8.24 -15.77 3.46
N ASP A 164 8.41 -17.08 3.46
CA ASP A 164 7.87 -17.97 2.44
C ASP A 164 6.34 -18.10 2.61
N ALA A 165 5.62 -18.18 1.49
CA ALA A 165 4.17 -18.35 1.47
C ALA A 165 3.66 -19.62 2.15
N SER A 166 4.51 -20.61 2.36
CA SER A 166 4.20 -21.89 3.01
C SER A 166 4.45 -21.90 4.52
N GLU A 167 5.03 -20.84 5.07
CA GLU A 167 5.43 -20.77 6.48
C GLU A 167 4.42 -20.01 7.34
N ASP A 168 4.06 -20.63 8.48
CA ASP A 168 3.25 -20.01 9.52
C ASP A 168 4.13 -19.25 10.50
N ASP A 169 4.60 -18.07 10.14
CA ASP A 169 5.47 -17.31 11.04
C ASP A 169 5.29 -15.79 10.89
N GLY A 170 6.10 -15.04 11.61
CA GLY A 170 6.10 -13.61 11.61
C GLY A 170 7.33 -13.04 10.90
N VAL A 171 7.19 -11.85 10.39
CA VAL A 171 8.26 -11.04 9.81
C VAL A 171 8.67 -9.95 10.79
N ASN A 172 9.97 -9.69 10.90
CA ASN A 172 10.45 -8.48 11.56
C ASN A 172 10.20 -7.28 10.64
N VAL A 173 9.59 -6.25 11.19
CA VAL A 173 9.14 -5.08 10.43
C VAL A 173 9.82 -3.83 11.00
N VAL A 174 10.44 -3.04 10.13
CA VAL A 174 10.94 -1.72 10.46
C VAL A 174 9.74 -0.77 10.54
N LEU A 175 9.45 -0.28 11.74
CA LEU A 175 8.36 0.67 11.99
C LEU A 175 8.82 2.12 11.90
N HIS A 176 10.09 2.37 12.14
CA HIS A 176 10.71 3.69 12.13
C HIS A 176 12.23 3.54 11.99
N GLY A 177 12.87 4.45 11.27
CA GLY A 177 14.32 4.50 11.13
C GLY A 177 14.80 4.47 9.68
N THR A 178 16.08 4.24 9.49
CA THR A 178 16.71 4.24 8.17
C THR A 178 16.71 2.83 7.58
N ILE A 179 16.37 2.72 6.32
CA ILE A 179 16.49 1.48 5.53
C ILE A 179 17.63 1.58 4.52
N CYS A 180 18.09 0.45 4.01
CA CYS A 180 19.12 0.42 2.97
C CYS A 180 18.58 1.06 1.67
N GLU A 181 19.42 1.82 0.99
CA GLU A 181 19.07 2.47 -0.28
C GLU A 181 18.60 1.44 -1.31
N GLY A 182 17.48 1.74 -1.97
CA GLY A 182 16.90 0.91 -3.03
C GLY A 182 16.27 -0.40 -2.55
N ILE A 183 16.17 -0.65 -1.23
CA ILE A 183 15.58 -1.89 -0.71
C ILE A 183 14.04 -1.88 -0.73
N ALA A 184 13.42 -0.70 -0.60
CA ALA A 184 11.97 -0.58 -0.50
C ALA A 184 11.26 -1.10 -1.74
N LYS A 185 10.22 -1.89 -1.52
CA LYS A 185 9.39 -2.51 -2.57
C LYS A 185 7.91 -2.28 -2.32
N TYR A 186 7.17 -2.19 -3.40
CA TYR A 186 5.72 -2.14 -3.40
C TYR A 186 5.20 -3.20 -4.36
N ASN A 187 4.44 -4.18 -3.87
CA ASN A 187 4.01 -5.36 -4.63
C ASN A 187 5.16 -6.06 -5.38
N GLY A 188 6.30 -6.26 -4.71
CA GLY A 188 7.48 -6.93 -5.24
C GLY A 188 8.34 -6.11 -6.20
N SER A 189 7.90 -4.92 -6.62
CA SER A 189 8.66 -3.99 -7.47
C SER A 189 9.36 -2.92 -6.64
N ALA A 190 10.42 -2.31 -7.16
CA ALA A 190 11.08 -1.19 -6.51
C ALA A 190 10.08 -0.05 -6.25
N ALA A 191 10.14 0.54 -5.05
CA ALA A 191 9.26 1.64 -4.68
C ALA A 191 9.52 2.87 -5.57
N SER A 192 8.44 3.55 -5.99
CA SER A 192 8.50 4.81 -6.73
C SER A 192 8.95 5.97 -5.83
N GLU A 193 9.29 7.12 -6.44
CA GLU A 193 9.66 8.33 -5.70
C GLU A 193 8.54 8.78 -4.74
N GLU A 194 7.28 8.72 -5.16
CA GLU A 194 6.14 9.08 -4.32
C GLU A 194 5.94 8.08 -3.16
N GLN A 195 6.19 6.80 -3.37
CA GLN A 195 6.20 5.80 -2.31
C GLN A 195 7.34 6.02 -1.31
N LEU A 196 8.51 6.44 -1.75
CA LEU A 196 9.60 6.84 -0.87
C LEU A 196 9.27 8.12 -0.07
N LYS A 197 8.61 9.09 -0.68
CA LYS A 197 8.08 10.27 0.04
C LYS A 197 7.00 9.86 1.07
N PHE A 198 6.14 8.92 0.72
CA PHE A 198 5.17 8.35 1.65
C PHE A 198 5.87 7.70 2.86
N LEU A 199 6.87 6.84 2.64
CA LEU A 199 7.68 6.24 3.70
C LEU A 199 8.33 7.28 4.62
N SER A 200 8.89 8.34 4.02
CA SER A 200 9.51 9.43 4.79
C SER A 200 8.52 10.14 5.70
N ARG A 201 7.26 10.33 5.28
CA ARG A 201 6.19 10.88 6.15
C ARG A 201 5.86 9.96 7.31
N HIS A 202 6.05 8.65 7.15
CA HIS A 202 5.85 7.63 8.19
C HIS A 202 7.12 7.34 8.99
N GLY A 203 8.17 8.15 8.86
CA GLY A 203 9.39 8.06 9.66
C GLY A 203 10.36 6.96 9.21
N ILE A 204 10.31 6.55 7.96
CA ILE A 204 11.24 5.59 7.34
C ILE A 204 12.01 6.32 6.22
N TRP A 205 13.36 6.29 6.27
CA TRP A 205 14.27 6.99 5.35
C TRP A 205 15.26 6.06 4.67
#